data_c14c379ac5d91a038f3aeb196e0efccb
#
_entry.id   c14c379ac5d91a038f3aeb196e0efccb
#
_cell.length_a   1.000
_cell.length_b   1.000
_cell.length_c   1.000
_cell.angle_alpha   90.00
_cell.angle_beta   90.00
_cell.angle_gamma   90.00
#
_symmetry.space_group_name_H-M   'P 1'
#
loop_
_entity.id
_entity.type
_entity.pdbx_description
1 polymer ?
#
loop_
_entity_poly.entity_id
_entity_poly.type
_entity_poly.pdbx_seq_one_letter_code
_entity_poly.pdbx_strand_id
1 'polypeptide(L)'
;GIRELKKRIGESICTEKNKKRIVGDLLESGDVVVLVIPIDESAPKGRLILPQQQTIRDILESGAISVVTKEDRVKETIENLKIPPKLVITDSQVFEKVACNVLKEIKLTSFSILFARYKGNLRTNKLKNGDKILISEGCTHHRQCGDIGTVKIPKWIREYTGKELLFETTSGTEFPADLSPYKMVVHCGGCMLNEREMQIRLERSKGQKVPMTNYGILIAYTHGILKRSVEIFPEIAELFRRESFTGKIL
;
A
#
# COMPACT_ATOMS: atom_id res chain seq x y z
N GLY A 1 -10.36 29.36 28.51
CA GLY A 1 -11.39 29.49 27.49
C GLY A 1 -10.88 29.33 26.06
N ILE A 2 -11.51 29.99 25.09
CA ILE A 2 -11.22 29.85 23.66
C ILE A 2 -9.75 30.14 23.29
N ARG A 3 -9.11 31.13 23.92
CA ARG A 3 -7.69 31.46 23.73
C ARG A 3 -6.78 30.29 24.13
N GLU A 4 -7.05 29.67 25.28
CA GLU A 4 -6.28 28.51 25.76
C GLU A 4 -6.49 27.29 24.87
N LEU A 5 -7.71 27.06 24.40
CA LEU A 5 -8.01 26.00 23.43
C LEU A 5 -7.26 26.21 22.13
N LYS A 6 -7.27 27.43 21.56
CA LYS A 6 -6.51 27.78 20.34
C LYS A 6 -5.01 27.58 20.53
N LYS A 7 -4.46 27.95 21.71
CA LYS A 7 -3.05 27.75 22.04
C LYS A 7 -2.70 26.27 22.08
N ARG A 8 -3.48 25.44 22.78
CA ARG A 8 -3.29 23.96 22.85
C ARG A 8 -3.44 23.29 21.47
N ILE A 9 -4.40 23.73 20.66
CA ILE A 9 -4.52 23.27 19.28
C ILE A 9 -3.28 23.64 18.48
N GLY A 10 -2.79 24.88 18.58
CA GLY A 10 -1.57 25.33 17.92
C GLY A 10 -0.33 24.55 18.36
N GLU A 11 -0.17 24.33 19.66
CA GLU A 11 0.92 23.51 20.21
C GLU A 11 0.85 22.04 19.77
N SER A 12 -0.34 21.46 19.66
CA SER A 12 -0.56 20.09 19.13
C SER A 12 -0.25 19.97 17.64
N ILE A 13 -0.46 21.04 16.86
CA ILE A 13 -0.15 21.05 15.43
C ILE A 13 1.37 21.24 15.20
N CYS A 14 2.04 22.00 16.06
CA CYS A 14 3.50 22.21 15.95
C CYS A 14 4.35 20.97 16.23
N THR A 15 3.79 19.93 16.83
CA THR A 15 4.48 18.65 17.06
C THR A 15 4.53 17.74 15.83
N GLU A 16 3.87 18.09 14.72
CA GLU A 16 3.96 17.35 13.44
C GLU A 16 5.24 17.61 12.64
N LYS A 17 6.42 17.62 13.29
CA LYS A 17 7.70 17.81 12.60
C LYS A 17 8.19 16.62 11.76
N ASN A 18 7.49 15.51 11.73
CA ASN A 18 7.82 14.35 10.89
C ASN A 18 6.59 13.92 10.06
N LYS A 19 6.18 14.74 9.11
CA LYS A 19 5.27 14.24 8.06
C LYS A 19 5.98 13.11 7.33
N LYS A 20 5.58 11.88 7.59
CA LYS A 20 6.00 10.74 6.79
C LYS A 20 5.65 11.03 5.34
N ARG A 21 6.64 10.98 4.46
CA ARG A 21 6.43 11.11 3.03
C ARG A 21 6.03 9.77 2.41
N ILE A 22 5.30 9.81 1.31
CA ILE A 22 4.90 8.60 0.57
C ILE A 22 6.12 8.04 -0.17
N VAL A 23 6.83 8.91 -0.91
CA VAL A 23 7.99 8.57 -1.73
C VAL A 23 9.01 9.70 -1.81
N GLY A 24 8.61 10.93 -1.50
CA GLY A 24 9.42 12.12 -1.70
C GLY A 24 10.73 12.17 -0.91
N ASP A 25 10.84 11.39 0.18
CA ASP A 25 12.08 11.22 0.96
C ASP A 25 13.11 10.28 0.28
N LEU A 26 12.71 9.60 -0.79
CA LEU A 26 13.56 8.71 -1.61
C LEU A 26 14.01 9.39 -2.91
N LEU A 27 13.61 10.64 -3.12
CA LEU A 27 13.83 11.41 -4.35
C LEU A 27 14.67 12.64 -4.08
N GLU A 28 15.46 13.00 -5.09
CA GLU A 28 16.20 14.25 -5.14
C GLU A 28 15.56 15.19 -6.16
N SER A 29 15.84 16.51 -6.02
CA SER A 29 15.34 17.49 -6.98
C SER A 29 15.86 17.18 -8.39
N GLY A 30 14.94 17.16 -9.35
CA GLY A 30 15.24 16.81 -10.75
C GLY A 30 15.15 15.33 -11.09
N ASP A 31 15.00 14.41 -10.11
CA ASP A 31 14.73 12.99 -10.40
C ASP A 31 13.45 12.84 -11.22
N VAL A 32 13.47 11.90 -12.18
CA VAL A 32 12.29 11.57 -12.99
C VAL A 32 11.61 10.33 -12.42
N VAL A 33 10.32 10.44 -12.15
CA VAL A 33 9.47 9.33 -11.68
C VAL A 33 8.38 9.06 -12.71
N VAL A 34 8.28 7.83 -13.19
CA VAL A 34 7.20 7.40 -14.09
C VAL A 34 6.09 6.73 -13.30
N LEU A 35 4.89 7.28 -13.40
CA LEU A 35 3.69 6.70 -12.79
C LEU A 35 2.88 5.98 -13.89
N VAL A 36 2.70 4.69 -13.72
CA VAL A 36 1.92 3.86 -14.63
C VAL A 36 0.53 3.65 -14.03
N ILE A 37 -0.47 4.27 -14.63
CA ILE A 37 -1.83 4.33 -14.13
C ILE A 37 -2.77 3.66 -15.14
N PRO A 38 -3.31 2.47 -14.82
CA PRO A 38 -4.32 1.85 -15.65
C PRO A 38 -5.61 2.70 -15.61
N ILE A 39 -6.34 2.70 -16.71
CA ILE A 39 -7.68 3.30 -16.73
C ILE A 39 -8.65 2.27 -16.15
N ASP A 40 -9.02 2.50 -14.91
CA ASP A 40 -9.99 1.66 -14.20
C ASP A 40 -11.40 2.19 -14.45
N GLU A 41 -12.27 1.35 -15.00
CA GLU A 41 -13.70 1.68 -15.23
C GLU A 41 -14.45 1.88 -13.92
N SER A 42 -13.94 1.35 -12.82
CA SER A 42 -14.51 1.52 -11.48
C SER A 42 -14.16 2.86 -10.84
N ALA A 43 -13.16 3.56 -11.37
CA ALA A 43 -12.81 4.90 -10.90
C ALA A 43 -13.83 5.94 -11.37
N PRO A 44 -14.12 6.99 -10.58
CA PRO A 44 -14.97 8.08 -11.03
C PRO A 44 -14.43 8.67 -12.33
N LYS A 45 -15.29 8.79 -13.35
CA LYS A 45 -14.93 9.33 -14.67
C LYS A 45 -14.21 10.68 -14.53
N GLY A 46 -13.08 10.81 -15.23
CA GLY A 46 -12.29 12.04 -15.28
C GLY A 46 -11.45 12.32 -14.03
N ARG A 47 -11.27 11.34 -13.12
CA ARG A 47 -10.48 11.54 -11.90
C ARG A 47 -9.48 10.41 -11.70
N LEU A 48 -8.32 10.77 -11.18
CA LEU A 48 -7.38 9.84 -10.59
C LEU A 48 -7.86 9.48 -9.18
N ILE A 49 -7.57 8.27 -8.71
CA ILE A 49 -7.85 7.88 -7.33
C ILE A 49 -6.92 8.61 -6.35
N LEU A 50 -7.37 8.77 -5.12
CA LEU A 50 -6.66 9.56 -4.11
C LEU A 50 -5.20 9.13 -3.88
N PRO A 51 -4.83 7.85 -3.82
CA PRO A 51 -3.43 7.44 -3.71
C PRO A 51 -2.54 7.94 -4.85
N GLN A 52 -3.04 7.94 -6.08
CA GLN A 52 -2.31 8.43 -7.25
C GLN A 52 -2.09 9.95 -7.16
N GLN A 53 -3.13 10.71 -6.81
CA GLN A 53 -3.04 12.16 -6.62
C GLN A 53 -2.05 12.54 -5.51
N GLN A 54 -2.12 11.86 -4.36
CA GLN A 54 -1.22 12.11 -3.24
C GLN A 54 0.23 11.78 -3.57
N THR A 55 0.48 10.71 -4.31
CA THR A 55 1.84 10.34 -4.74
C THR A 55 2.40 11.37 -5.73
N ILE A 56 1.60 11.81 -6.72
CA ILE A 56 2.00 12.87 -7.65
C ILE A 56 2.39 14.14 -6.87
N ARG A 57 1.55 14.55 -5.93
CA ARG A 57 1.82 15.73 -5.11
C ARG A 57 3.11 15.59 -4.31
N ASP A 58 3.34 14.45 -3.68
CA ASP A 58 4.54 14.20 -2.88
C ASP A 58 5.83 14.21 -3.72
N ILE A 59 5.76 13.70 -4.97
CA ILE A 59 6.85 13.79 -5.95
C ILE A 59 7.15 15.26 -6.29
N LEU A 60 6.13 16.04 -6.60
CA LEU A 60 6.30 17.46 -6.94
C LEU A 60 6.83 18.28 -5.75
N GLU A 61 6.37 18.03 -4.55
CA GLU A 61 6.85 18.68 -3.32
C GLU A 61 8.31 18.33 -2.98
N SER A 62 8.86 17.24 -3.55
CA SER A 62 10.30 16.92 -3.45
C SER A 62 11.17 17.60 -4.51
N GLY A 63 10.57 18.33 -5.44
CA GLY A 63 11.26 18.93 -6.59
C GLY A 63 11.56 17.95 -7.72
N ALA A 64 11.02 16.74 -7.66
CA ALA A 64 11.16 15.73 -8.71
C ALA A 64 10.09 15.90 -9.81
N ILE A 65 10.34 15.27 -10.95
CA ILE A 65 9.48 15.33 -12.14
C ILE A 65 8.58 14.10 -12.18
N SER A 66 7.28 14.31 -12.35
CA SER A 66 6.30 13.24 -12.48
C SER A 66 5.87 13.08 -13.93
N VAL A 67 6.09 11.90 -14.51
CA VAL A 67 5.62 11.53 -15.85
C VAL A 67 4.54 10.46 -15.70
N VAL A 68 3.36 10.71 -16.24
CA VAL A 68 2.22 9.79 -16.11
C VAL A 68 1.96 9.10 -17.45
N THR A 69 1.81 7.78 -17.41
CA THR A 69 1.54 6.96 -18.60
C THR A 69 0.62 5.79 -18.29
N LYS A 70 0.14 5.09 -19.33
CA LYS A 70 -0.60 3.84 -19.21
C LYS A 70 0.34 2.63 -19.26
N GLU A 71 -0.14 1.48 -18.80
CA GLU A 71 0.62 0.24 -18.72
C GLU A 71 1.08 -0.30 -20.09
N ASP A 72 0.36 0.03 -21.17
CA ASP A 72 0.70 -0.35 -22.55
C ASP A 72 1.76 0.55 -23.21
N ARG A 73 2.00 1.73 -22.61
CA ARG A 73 2.92 2.75 -23.13
C ARG A 73 4.18 2.93 -22.28
N VAL A 74 4.34 2.17 -21.21
CA VAL A 74 5.44 2.38 -20.24
C VAL A 74 6.82 2.25 -20.90
N LYS A 75 7.02 1.25 -21.78
CA LYS A 75 8.28 1.04 -22.48
C LYS A 75 8.64 2.25 -23.36
N GLU A 76 7.72 2.64 -24.23
CA GLU A 76 7.87 3.81 -25.12
C GLU A 76 8.11 5.10 -24.32
N THR A 77 7.38 5.27 -23.21
CA THR A 77 7.55 6.43 -22.33
C THR A 77 8.98 6.49 -21.78
N ILE A 78 9.52 5.37 -21.29
CA ILE A 78 10.89 5.32 -20.75
C ILE A 78 11.92 5.57 -21.83
N GLU A 79 11.76 4.98 -23.03
CA GLU A 79 12.66 5.14 -24.17
C GLU A 79 12.71 6.59 -24.67
N ASN A 80 11.63 7.35 -24.54
CA ASN A 80 11.55 8.77 -24.92
C ASN A 80 12.12 9.72 -23.87
N LEU A 81 12.49 9.26 -22.68
CA LEU A 81 13.14 10.10 -21.67
C LEU A 81 14.63 10.25 -21.99
N LYS A 82 15.14 11.49 -21.90
CA LYS A 82 16.58 11.78 -22.05
C LYS A 82 17.40 11.19 -20.90
N ILE A 83 16.81 11.04 -19.74
CA ILE A 83 17.42 10.51 -18.51
C ILE A 83 16.56 9.34 -18.05
N PRO A 84 17.16 8.18 -17.74
CA PRO A 84 16.38 7.05 -17.23
C PRO A 84 15.67 7.44 -15.93
N PRO A 85 14.43 6.96 -15.71
CA PRO A 85 13.71 7.31 -14.51
C PRO A 85 14.36 6.68 -13.28
N LYS A 86 14.40 7.43 -12.19
CA LYS A 86 14.85 6.95 -10.87
C LYS A 86 13.97 5.82 -10.35
N LEU A 87 12.68 5.91 -10.66
CA LEU A 87 11.65 5.04 -10.13
C LEU A 87 10.46 4.95 -11.08
N VAL A 88 9.90 3.75 -11.19
CA VAL A 88 8.59 3.50 -11.79
C VAL A 88 7.62 3.08 -10.69
N ILE A 89 6.44 3.71 -10.63
CA ILE A 89 5.37 3.41 -9.68
C ILE A 89 4.15 2.97 -10.46
N THR A 90 3.58 1.82 -10.12
CA THR A 90 2.43 1.27 -10.85
C THR A 90 1.31 0.83 -9.90
N ASP A 91 0.16 0.52 -10.46
CA ASP A 91 -0.90 -0.18 -9.73
C ASP A 91 -0.53 -1.67 -9.56
N SER A 92 -0.89 -2.24 -8.41
CA SER A 92 -0.59 -3.65 -8.12
C SER A 92 -1.25 -4.62 -9.11
N GLN A 93 -2.38 -4.25 -9.69
CA GLN A 93 -3.11 -5.09 -10.65
C GLN A 93 -2.37 -5.28 -11.98
N VAL A 94 -1.56 -4.30 -12.39
CA VAL A 94 -0.80 -4.35 -13.64
C VAL A 94 0.71 -4.49 -13.43
N PHE A 95 1.12 -4.78 -12.18
CA PHE A 95 2.53 -4.82 -11.80
C PHE A 95 3.36 -5.80 -12.67
N GLU A 96 2.88 -7.01 -12.89
CA GLU A 96 3.58 -8.02 -13.69
C GLU A 96 3.76 -7.56 -15.13
N LYS A 97 2.70 -7.01 -15.74
CA LYS A 97 2.75 -6.47 -17.10
C LYS A 97 3.76 -5.34 -17.22
N VAL A 98 3.80 -4.44 -16.23
CA VAL A 98 4.75 -3.33 -16.19
C VAL A 98 6.17 -3.85 -15.94
N ALA A 99 6.34 -4.82 -15.04
CA ALA A 99 7.63 -5.41 -14.72
C ALA A 99 8.33 -6.08 -15.90
N CYS A 100 7.56 -6.64 -16.85
CA CYS A 100 8.10 -7.20 -18.10
C CYS A 100 8.62 -6.12 -19.06
N ASN A 101 8.17 -4.87 -18.93
CA ASN A 101 8.49 -3.75 -19.82
C ASN A 101 9.44 -2.73 -19.20
N VAL A 102 9.85 -2.92 -17.94
CA VAL A 102 10.77 -2.06 -17.21
C VAL A 102 12.07 -2.81 -16.95
N LEU A 103 13.20 -2.24 -17.35
CA LEU A 103 14.53 -2.81 -17.15
C LEU A 103 14.76 -3.12 -15.66
N LYS A 104 15.55 -4.16 -15.38
CA LYS A 104 15.81 -4.60 -14.00
C LYS A 104 16.58 -3.57 -13.17
N GLU A 105 17.36 -2.75 -13.81
CA GLU A 105 18.15 -1.66 -13.20
C GLU A 105 17.28 -0.51 -12.70
N ILE A 106 16.10 -0.31 -13.31
CA ILE A 106 15.14 0.70 -12.91
C ILE A 106 14.30 0.14 -11.74
N LYS A 107 14.31 0.86 -10.63
CA LYS A 107 13.51 0.49 -9.46
C LYS A 107 12.02 0.56 -9.79
N LEU A 108 11.28 -0.46 -9.36
CA LEU A 108 9.84 -0.58 -9.61
C LEU A 108 9.12 -0.86 -8.29
N THR A 109 8.08 -0.09 -8.00
CA THR A 109 7.21 -0.30 -6.84
C THR A 109 5.74 -0.08 -7.21
N SER A 110 4.83 -0.24 -6.26
CA SER A 110 3.42 0.05 -6.47
C SER A 110 2.89 1.10 -5.49
N PHE A 111 1.83 1.81 -5.89
CA PHE A 111 1.14 2.75 -5.01
C PHE A 111 0.78 2.11 -3.68
N SER A 112 0.27 0.89 -3.69
CA SER A 112 -0.14 0.16 -2.51
C SER A 112 1.03 -0.19 -1.58
N ILE A 113 2.22 -0.48 -2.10
CA ILE A 113 3.45 -0.69 -1.30
C ILE A 113 3.93 0.62 -0.68
N LEU A 114 3.91 1.72 -1.41
CA LEU A 114 4.23 3.05 -0.85
C LEU A 114 3.29 3.41 0.31
N PHE A 115 1.99 3.19 0.13
CA PHE A 115 1.00 3.39 1.19
C PHE A 115 1.13 2.38 2.33
N ALA A 116 1.62 1.16 2.07
CA ALA A 116 1.95 0.18 3.09
C ALA A 116 3.09 0.63 3.99
N ARG A 117 4.15 1.18 3.41
CA ARG A 117 5.25 1.81 4.15
C ARG A 117 4.75 2.90 5.09
N TYR A 118 3.82 3.69 4.59
CA TYR A 118 3.21 4.78 5.35
C TYR A 118 2.35 4.29 6.52
N LYS A 119 1.69 3.12 6.37
CA LYS A 119 0.59 2.69 7.26
C LYS A 119 0.64 1.20 7.72
N GLY A 120 1.73 0.43 7.53
CA GLY A 120 1.67 -1.03 7.74
C GLY A 120 2.77 -1.67 8.60
N ASN A 121 2.57 -2.96 8.92
CA ASN A 121 3.55 -3.86 9.55
C ASN A 121 3.48 -5.24 8.89
N LEU A 122 4.65 -5.87 8.66
CA LEU A 122 4.84 -7.06 7.80
C LEU A 122 4.90 -8.40 8.57
N ARG A 123 4.55 -8.47 9.84
CA ARG A 123 4.64 -9.73 10.60
C ARG A 123 3.35 -10.54 10.44
N THR A 124 3.49 -11.78 9.98
CA THR A 124 2.38 -12.74 9.83
C THR A 124 2.69 -14.05 10.55
N ASN A 125 1.63 -14.71 11.03
CA ASN A 125 1.69 -16.04 11.63
C ASN A 125 1.22 -17.09 10.61
N LYS A 126 1.72 -18.34 10.73
CA LYS A 126 1.25 -19.44 9.88
C LYS A 126 -0.26 -19.65 10.06
N LEU A 127 -1.01 -19.58 8.96
CA LEU A 127 -2.44 -19.84 8.93
C LEU A 127 -2.75 -21.34 8.99
N LYS A 128 -3.89 -21.70 9.57
CA LYS A 128 -4.41 -23.09 9.67
C LYS A 128 -5.84 -23.12 9.15
N ASN A 129 -6.34 -24.31 8.82
CA ASN A 129 -7.75 -24.48 8.47
C ASN A 129 -8.64 -24.01 9.62
N GLY A 130 -9.71 -23.29 9.29
CA GLY A 130 -10.63 -22.71 10.26
C GLY A 130 -10.20 -21.36 10.84
N ASP A 131 -8.96 -20.89 10.57
CA ASP A 131 -8.53 -19.56 11.02
C ASP A 131 -9.41 -18.47 10.42
N LYS A 132 -9.76 -17.47 11.24
CA LYS A 132 -10.60 -16.34 10.87
C LYS A 132 -9.74 -15.13 10.54
N ILE A 133 -9.99 -14.50 9.41
CA ILE A 133 -9.28 -13.33 8.91
C ILE A 133 -10.25 -12.16 8.83
N LEU A 134 -9.86 -11.02 9.40
CA LEU A 134 -10.59 -9.78 9.26
C LEU A 134 -10.10 -9.02 8.03
N ILE A 135 -11.00 -8.72 7.11
CA ILE A 135 -10.77 -7.78 6.01
C ILE A 135 -11.39 -6.44 6.39
N SER A 136 -10.56 -5.43 6.58
CA SER A 136 -11.02 -4.11 7.04
C SER A 136 -10.82 -3.05 5.96
N GLU A 137 -11.92 -2.46 5.51
CA GLU A 137 -11.95 -1.39 4.52
C GLU A 137 -12.16 -0.04 5.21
N GLY A 138 -11.34 0.95 4.86
CA GLY A 138 -11.43 2.31 5.44
C GLY A 138 -12.46 3.21 4.76
N CYS A 139 -13.23 2.71 3.82
CA CYS A 139 -14.24 3.46 3.08
C CYS A 139 -15.52 2.64 2.90
N THR A 140 -16.60 3.34 2.58
CA THR A 140 -17.92 2.76 2.30
C THR A 140 -18.26 2.93 0.81
N HIS A 141 -17.29 2.65 -0.08
CA HIS A 141 -17.55 2.74 -1.51
C HIS A 141 -18.52 1.65 -2.00
N HIS A 142 -19.18 1.91 -3.10
CA HIS A 142 -20.11 0.95 -3.69
C HIS A 142 -19.33 -0.27 -4.19
N ARG A 143 -19.64 -1.44 -3.64
CA ARG A 143 -19.00 -2.71 -4.03
C ARG A 143 -19.51 -3.17 -5.38
N GLN A 144 -18.60 -3.47 -6.28
CA GLN A 144 -18.90 -4.05 -7.60
C GLN A 144 -18.67 -5.56 -7.63
N CYS A 145 -19.21 -6.22 -8.66
CA CYS A 145 -18.89 -7.63 -8.91
C CYS A 145 -17.38 -7.79 -9.09
N GLY A 146 -16.76 -8.68 -8.26
CA GLY A 146 -15.30 -8.88 -8.27
C GLY A 146 -14.51 -7.86 -7.44
N ASP A 147 -15.14 -7.28 -6.41
CA ASP A 147 -14.48 -6.41 -5.44
C ASP A 147 -13.20 -7.01 -4.86
N ILE A 148 -12.18 -6.17 -4.67
CA ILE A 148 -10.85 -6.61 -4.23
C ILE A 148 -10.92 -7.21 -2.83
N GLY A 149 -11.57 -6.53 -1.88
CA GLY A 149 -11.61 -6.92 -0.48
C GLY A 149 -12.44 -8.16 -0.23
N THR A 150 -13.66 -8.17 -0.74
CA THR A 150 -14.64 -9.21 -0.40
C THR A 150 -14.59 -10.44 -1.30
N VAL A 151 -14.01 -10.34 -2.50
CA VAL A 151 -13.97 -11.44 -3.48
C VAL A 151 -12.55 -11.88 -3.80
N LYS A 152 -11.71 -10.96 -4.30
CA LYS A 152 -10.38 -11.33 -4.83
C LYS A 152 -9.41 -11.72 -3.73
N ILE A 153 -9.29 -10.95 -2.65
CA ILE A 153 -8.36 -11.23 -1.55
C ILE A 153 -8.68 -12.57 -0.86
N PRO A 154 -9.92 -12.89 -0.47
CA PRO A 154 -10.26 -14.22 0.05
C PRO A 154 -9.87 -15.36 -0.89
N LYS A 155 -10.14 -15.20 -2.19
CA LYS A 155 -9.77 -16.17 -3.21
C LYS A 155 -8.24 -16.36 -3.25
N TRP A 156 -7.45 -15.30 -3.39
CA TRP A 156 -5.99 -15.37 -3.46
C TRP A 156 -5.36 -15.97 -2.21
N ILE A 157 -5.86 -15.65 -1.01
CA ILE A 157 -5.34 -16.22 0.23
C ILE A 157 -5.61 -17.74 0.26
N ARG A 158 -6.82 -18.19 -0.11
CA ARG A 158 -7.14 -19.63 -0.16
C ARG A 158 -6.28 -20.36 -1.20
N GLU A 159 -6.17 -19.82 -2.41
CA GLU A 159 -5.34 -20.40 -3.48
C GLU A 159 -3.86 -20.48 -3.07
N TYR A 160 -3.33 -19.42 -2.46
CA TYR A 160 -1.94 -19.39 -2.03
C TYR A 160 -1.64 -20.33 -0.86
N THR A 161 -2.53 -20.41 0.11
CA THR A 161 -2.33 -21.21 1.34
C THR A 161 -2.78 -22.67 1.19
N GLY A 162 -3.69 -22.94 0.26
CA GLY A 162 -4.38 -24.24 0.14
C GLY A 162 -5.25 -24.58 1.36
N LYS A 163 -5.78 -23.56 2.06
CA LYS A 163 -6.51 -23.73 3.33
C LYS A 163 -7.92 -23.20 3.26
N GLU A 164 -8.80 -23.88 4.02
CA GLU A 164 -10.16 -23.40 4.27
C GLU A 164 -10.13 -22.35 5.39
N LEU A 165 -10.40 -21.10 5.04
CA LEU A 165 -10.33 -19.94 5.92
C LEU A 165 -11.66 -19.21 5.98
N LEU A 166 -11.97 -18.67 7.16
CA LEU A 166 -13.14 -17.85 7.39
C LEU A 166 -12.78 -16.37 7.21
N PHE A 167 -13.66 -15.61 6.58
CA PHE A 167 -13.45 -14.19 6.36
C PHE A 167 -14.61 -13.37 6.91
N GLU A 168 -14.27 -12.31 7.61
CA GLU A 168 -15.22 -11.29 8.05
C GLU A 168 -14.76 -9.95 7.52
N THR A 169 -15.72 -9.09 7.14
CA THR A 169 -15.46 -7.78 6.52
C THR A 169 -16.05 -6.67 7.35
N THR A 170 -15.27 -5.60 7.55
CA THR A 170 -15.75 -4.31 8.09
C THR A 170 -15.46 -3.18 7.13
N SER A 171 -16.24 -2.09 7.19
CA SER A 171 -16.08 -0.96 6.30
C SER A 171 -16.23 0.39 7.02
N GLY A 172 -15.62 1.43 6.45
CA GLY A 172 -15.66 2.78 6.97
C GLY A 172 -14.95 2.89 8.32
N THR A 173 -15.65 3.43 9.31
CA THR A 173 -15.13 3.62 10.68
C THR A 173 -15.27 2.38 11.56
N GLU A 174 -15.95 1.35 11.08
CA GLU A 174 -16.11 0.10 11.83
C GLU A 174 -14.79 -0.66 11.89
N PHE A 175 -14.23 -0.73 13.08
CA PHE A 175 -13.05 -1.55 13.35
C PHE A 175 -13.21 -2.18 14.75
N PRO A 176 -13.22 -3.52 14.87
CA PRO A 176 -13.53 -4.21 16.11
C PRO A 176 -12.61 -3.77 17.25
N ALA A 177 -13.20 -3.61 18.44
CA ALA A 177 -12.42 -3.36 19.65
C ALA A 177 -11.64 -4.60 20.08
N ASP A 178 -12.26 -5.77 19.94
CA ASP A 178 -11.66 -7.08 20.18
C ASP A 178 -11.23 -7.74 18.87
N LEU A 179 -9.94 -7.97 18.71
CA LEU A 179 -9.34 -8.65 17.55
C LEU A 179 -8.95 -10.10 17.87
N SER A 180 -9.14 -10.56 19.09
CA SER A 180 -8.75 -11.92 19.53
C SER A 180 -9.35 -13.07 18.69
N PRO A 181 -10.57 -12.93 18.10
CA PRO A 181 -11.11 -13.97 17.22
C PRO A 181 -10.37 -14.12 15.90
N TYR A 182 -9.55 -13.13 15.51
CA TYR A 182 -8.91 -13.10 14.21
C TYR A 182 -7.44 -13.50 14.28
N LYS A 183 -7.03 -14.34 13.36
CA LYS A 183 -5.64 -14.75 13.19
C LYS A 183 -4.79 -13.65 12.55
N MET A 184 -5.41 -12.85 11.71
CA MET A 184 -4.78 -11.75 10.97
C MET A 184 -5.82 -10.71 10.58
N VAL A 185 -5.38 -9.44 10.48
CA VAL A 185 -6.14 -8.36 9.87
C VAL A 185 -5.50 -8.00 8.53
N VAL A 186 -6.32 -7.95 7.48
CA VAL A 186 -5.94 -7.43 6.15
C VAL A 186 -6.67 -6.12 5.92
N HIS A 187 -5.96 -5.02 6.01
CA HIS A 187 -6.53 -3.68 5.87
C HIS A 187 -6.37 -3.15 4.46
N CYS A 188 -7.35 -2.41 3.93
CA CYS A 188 -7.17 -1.69 2.68
C CYS A 188 -6.12 -0.57 2.83
N GLY A 189 -5.77 0.14 1.75
CA GLY A 189 -4.81 1.25 1.79
C GLY A 189 -5.19 2.40 2.73
N GLY A 190 -6.43 2.42 3.25
CA GLY A 190 -6.91 3.42 4.20
C GLY A 190 -6.84 4.85 3.65
N CYS A 191 -7.00 5.05 2.34
CA CYS A 191 -6.88 6.36 1.70
C CYS A 191 -7.90 7.40 2.23
N MET A 192 -9.08 6.94 2.66
CA MET A 192 -10.13 7.77 3.23
C MET A 192 -10.01 7.94 4.75
N LEU A 193 -9.12 7.21 5.40
CA LEU A 193 -8.86 7.35 6.84
C LEU A 193 -7.72 8.33 7.07
N ASN A 194 -7.86 9.15 8.11
CA ASN A 194 -6.75 9.98 8.54
C ASN A 194 -5.64 9.13 9.20
N GLU A 195 -4.44 9.72 9.30
CA GLU A 195 -3.27 9.02 9.85
C GLU A 195 -3.48 8.55 11.28
N ARG A 196 -4.14 9.36 12.10
CA ARG A 196 -4.41 9.05 13.52
C ARG A 196 -5.29 7.80 13.66
N GLU A 197 -6.34 7.69 12.86
CA GLU A 197 -7.21 6.50 12.85
C GLU A 197 -6.42 5.24 12.46
N MET A 198 -5.57 5.34 11.45
CA MET A 198 -4.71 4.21 11.04
C MET A 198 -3.72 3.81 12.15
N GLN A 199 -3.16 4.80 12.87
CA GLN A 199 -2.29 4.53 14.01
C GLN A 199 -3.05 3.81 15.14
N ILE A 200 -4.27 4.25 15.48
CA ILE A 200 -5.11 3.61 16.50
C ILE A 200 -5.38 2.15 16.12
N ARG A 201 -5.73 1.86 14.86
CA ARG A 201 -5.96 0.48 14.38
C ARG A 201 -4.70 -0.38 14.50
N LEU A 202 -3.55 0.18 14.11
CA LEU A 202 -2.25 -0.48 14.23
C LEU A 202 -1.86 -0.77 15.68
N GLU A 203 -2.03 0.20 16.57
CA GLU A 203 -1.73 0.05 18.00
C GLU A 203 -2.64 -0.99 18.65
N ARG A 204 -3.93 -0.99 18.31
CA ARG A 204 -4.89 -2.00 18.77
C ARG A 204 -4.48 -3.41 18.32
N SER A 205 -4.11 -3.56 17.06
CA SER A 205 -3.62 -4.82 16.49
C SER A 205 -2.35 -5.30 17.21
N LYS A 206 -1.38 -4.41 17.41
CA LYS A 206 -0.14 -4.70 18.15
C LYS A 206 -0.40 -5.07 19.62
N GLY A 207 -1.24 -4.32 20.30
CA GLY A 207 -1.58 -4.55 21.70
C GLY A 207 -2.22 -5.92 21.94
N GLN A 208 -3.01 -6.38 20.97
CA GLN A 208 -3.66 -7.70 21.02
C GLN A 208 -2.83 -8.81 20.34
N LYS A 209 -1.63 -8.50 19.86
CA LYS A 209 -0.72 -9.44 19.17
C LYS A 209 -1.34 -10.10 17.93
N VAL A 210 -2.30 -9.44 17.28
CA VAL A 210 -2.91 -9.88 16.02
C VAL A 210 -2.17 -9.18 14.88
N PRO A 211 -1.49 -9.90 13.97
CA PRO A 211 -0.76 -9.28 12.87
C PRO A 211 -1.70 -8.53 11.94
N MET A 212 -1.27 -7.36 11.50
CA MET A 212 -2.03 -6.55 10.55
C MET A 212 -1.17 -6.26 9.32
N THR A 213 -1.65 -6.64 8.17
CA THR A 213 -1.06 -6.32 6.85
C THR A 213 -2.04 -5.49 6.03
N ASN A 214 -1.64 -5.10 4.83
CA ASN A 214 -2.53 -4.40 3.91
C ASN A 214 -2.68 -5.11 2.56
N TYR A 215 -3.67 -4.68 1.76
CA TYR A 215 -3.97 -5.22 0.45
C TYR A 215 -2.73 -5.27 -0.46
N GLY A 216 -1.96 -4.18 -0.51
CA GLY A 216 -0.81 -4.08 -1.39
C GLY A 216 0.30 -5.07 -1.09
N ILE A 217 0.63 -5.22 0.19
CA ILE A 217 1.64 -6.20 0.64
C ILE A 217 1.15 -7.61 0.37
N LEU A 218 -0.11 -7.89 0.70
CA LEU A 218 -0.69 -9.21 0.49
C LEU A 218 -0.72 -9.60 -0.99
N ILE A 219 -1.20 -8.70 -1.86
CA ILE A 219 -1.22 -8.91 -3.31
C ILE A 219 0.20 -9.12 -3.84
N ALA A 220 1.13 -8.24 -3.49
CA ALA A 220 2.52 -8.36 -3.92
C ALA A 220 3.16 -9.68 -3.47
N TYR A 221 2.81 -10.15 -2.28
CA TYR A 221 3.31 -11.41 -1.74
C TYR A 221 2.72 -12.63 -2.46
N THR A 222 1.40 -12.69 -2.60
CA THR A 222 0.71 -13.82 -3.24
C THR A 222 1.05 -13.96 -4.72
N HIS A 223 1.41 -12.86 -5.39
CA HIS A 223 1.83 -12.85 -6.79
C HIS A 223 3.37 -12.93 -6.96
N GLY A 224 4.14 -13.11 -5.88
CA GLY A 224 5.60 -13.28 -5.96
C GLY A 224 6.39 -12.01 -6.32
N ILE A 225 5.75 -10.85 -6.37
CA ILE A 225 6.37 -9.57 -6.78
C ILE A 225 6.87 -8.71 -5.60
N LEU A 226 6.63 -9.15 -4.35
CA LEU A 226 6.94 -8.35 -3.16
C LEU A 226 8.42 -7.97 -3.09
N LYS A 227 9.33 -8.90 -3.38
CA LYS A 227 10.78 -8.64 -3.33
C LYS A 227 11.16 -7.44 -4.21
N ARG A 228 10.73 -7.44 -5.49
CA ARG A 228 11.02 -6.34 -6.42
C ARG A 228 10.32 -5.05 -6.01
N SER A 229 9.12 -5.13 -5.46
CA SER A 229 8.34 -3.95 -5.05
C SER A 229 8.95 -3.19 -3.87
N VAL A 230 9.73 -3.87 -3.02
CA VAL A 230 10.35 -3.29 -1.81
C VAL A 230 11.83 -2.94 -1.98
N GLU A 231 12.45 -3.22 -3.12
CA GLU A 231 13.86 -2.92 -3.41
C GLU A 231 14.20 -1.42 -3.32
N ILE A 232 13.20 -0.57 -3.44
CA ILE A 232 13.34 0.87 -3.25
C ILE A 232 13.65 1.24 -1.78
N PHE A 233 13.34 0.38 -0.81
CA PHE A 233 13.56 0.60 0.60
C PHE A 233 14.79 -0.18 1.08
N PRO A 234 15.96 0.46 1.26
CA PRO A 234 17.22 -0.25 1.56
C PRO A 234 17.13 -1.14 2.80
N GLU A 235 16.50 -0.64 3.87
CA GLU A 235 16.34 -1.38 5.13
C GLU A 235 15.50 -2.66 4.95
N ILE A 236 14.43 -2.58 4.17
CA ILE A 236 13.55 -3.72 3.91
C ILE A 236 14.23 -4.68 2.93
N ALA A 237 14.87 -4.16 1.88
CA ALA A 237 15.59 -4.97 0.91
C ALA A 237 16.73 -5.79 1.58
N GLU A 238 17.40 -5.22 2.58
CA GLU A 238 18.44 -5.92 3.34
C GLU A 238 17.87 -7.06 4.19
N LEU A 239 16.69 -6.91 4.78
CA LEU A 239 15.99 -7.99 5.49
C LEU A 239 15.68 -9.17 4.54
N PHE A 240 15.25 -8.88 3.30
CA PHE A 240 15.02 -9.92 2.29
C PHE A 240 16.30 -10.59 1.78
N ARG A 241 17.46 -9.97 1.94
CA ARG A 241 18.76 -10.57 1.60
C ARG A 241 19.31 -11.47 2.72
N ARG A 242 19.19 -11.02 3.98
CA ARG A 242 19.72 -11.75 5.16
C ARG A 242 18.88 -12.96 5.52
N GLU A 243 17.58 -12.83 5.40
CA GLU A 243 16.72 -13.98 5.53
C GLU A 243 16.69 -14.66 4.15
N SER A 244 17.30 -15.85 4.04
CA SER A 244 16.84 -16.83 3.06
C SER A 244 15.34 -17.02 3.38
N PHE A 245 14.48 -16.21 2.78
CA PHE A 245 13.04 -16.15 3.08
C PHE A 245 12.39 -17.45 2.63
N THR A 246 12.73 -18.55 3.32
CA THR A 246 12.11 -19.87 3.21
C THR A 246 10.82 -19.92 4.04
N GLY A 247 10.50 -18.87 4.78
CA GLY A 247 9.30 -18.75 5.56
C GLY A 247 8.14 -18.21 4.71
N LYS A 248 7.15 -19.04 4.42
CA LYS A 248 5.86 -18.60 3.91
C LYS A 248 5.31 -17.53 4.87
N ILE A 249 5.02 -16.33 4.36
CA ILE A 249 4.41 -15.24 5.14
C ILE A 249 2.94 -15.55 5.48
N LEU A 250 2.30 -16.47 4.79
CA LEU A 250 0.94 -16.95 5.02
C LEU A 250 0.91 -18.45 5.40
#